data_e9fc4ddda710c2e112ef421880ccd7cb
#
_entry.id   e9fc4ddda710c2e112ef421880ccd7cb
#
_cell.length_a   1.000
_cell.length_b   1.000
_cell.length_c   1.000
_cell.angle_alpha   90.00
_cell.angle_beta   90.00
_cell.angle_gamma   90.00
#
_symmetry.space_group_name_H-M   'P 1'
#
loop_
_entity.id
_entity.type
_entity.pdbx_description
1 polymer ?
#
loop_
_entity_poly.entity_id
_entity_poly.type
_entity_poly.pdbx_seq_one_letter_code
_entity_poly.pdbx_strand_id
1 'polypeptide(L)'
;MQVIDSYAHHPTEMTADLEAIRGAAAGSRVLVVFQPHLFSRTQELGTEMGQALALADASVVLDIYPAREDPVPGVTSALIIDAAQAAGADVRSEHDMAAIPDVIAGMARSGDLVLTMGAGDVTDLGPKILARLEG
;
A
#
# COMPACT_ATOMS: atom_id res chain seq x y z
N MET A 1 -9.47 8.18 -13.86
CA MET A 1 -8.73 7.42 -12.82
C MET A 1 -7.66 8.33 -12.25
N GLN A 2 -7.53 8.37 -10.93
CA GLN A 2 -6.55 9.22 -10.25
C GLN A 2 -5.50 8.37 -9.57
N VAL A 3 -4.27 8.88 -9.53
CA VAL A 3 -3.17 8.30 -8.76
C VAL A 3 -2.69 9.37 -7.79
N ILE A 4 -2.74 9.04 -6.50
CA ILE A 4 -2.35 9.94 -5.41
C ILE A 4 -1.21 9.30 -4.63
N ASP A 5 -0.25 10.10 -4.18
CA ASP A 5 0.84 9.64 -3.34
C ASP A 5 0.65 10.12 -1.90
N SER A 6 0.90 9.21 -0.94
CA SER A 6 0.83 9.50 0.49
C SER A 6 2.14 9.08 1.15
N TYR A 7 2.69 9.93 1.98
CA TYR A 7 3.90 9.65 2.75
C TYR A 7 3.62 8.80 4.00
N ALA A 8 2.37 8.49 4.29
CA ALA A 8 1.98 7.76 5.49
C ALA A 8 2.70 6.41 5.59
N HIS A 9 3.25 6.12 6.78
CA HIS A 9 4.00 4.90 7.05
C HIS A 9 3.81 4.42 8.50
N HIS A 10 3.03 5.12 9.29
CA HIS A 10 2.61 4.73 10.64
C HIS A 10 1.11 4.41 10.60
N PRO A 11 0.64 3.40 11.36
CA PRO A 11 -0.78 2.99 11.29
C PRO A 11 -1.77 4.14 11.51
N THR A 12 -1.46 5.07 12.40
CA THR A 12 -2.31 6.24 12.66
C THR A 12 -2.43 7.14 11.44
N GLU A 13 -1.29 7.39 10.77
CA GLU A 13 -1.27 8.19 9.54
C GLU A 13 -1.99 7.48 8.40
N MET A 14 -1.76 6.17 8.27
CA MET A 14 -2.40 5.34 7.24
C MET A 14 -3.92 5.39 7.38
N THR A 15 -4.41 5.19 8.61
CA THR A 15 -5.84 5.21 8.89
C THR A 15 -6.44 6.57 8.57
N ALA A 16 -5.79 7.65 9.01
CA ALA A 16 -6.27 9.02 8.76
C ALA A 16 -6.34 9.33 7.26
N ASP A 17 -5.28 8.97 6.52
CA ASP A 17 -5.24 9.23 5.08
C ASP A 17 -6.26 8.39 4.33
N LEU A 18 -6.42 7.12 4.68
CA LEU A 18 -7.40 6.24 4.03
C LEU A 18 -8.83 6.70 4.31
N GLU A 19 -9.14 7.11 5.52
CA GLU A 19 -10.46 7.66 5.85
C GLU A 19 -10.75 8.94 5.06
N ALA A 20 -9.77 9.84 4.99
CA ALA A 20 -9.90 11.09 4.24
C ALA A 20 -10.11 10.83 2.74
N ILE A 21 -9.35 9.90 2.17
CA ILE A 21 -9.42 9.58 0.75
C ILE A 21 -10.75 8.90 0.42
N ARG A 22 -11.22 7.97 1.25
CA ARG A 22 -12.52 7.35 1.03
C ARG A 22 -13.65 8.36 1.07
N GLY A 23 -13.59 9.33 1.98
CA GLY A 23 -14.57 10.40 2.04
C GLY A 23 -14.56 11.27 0.78
N ALA A 24 -13.37 11.59 0.27
CA ALA A 24 -13.21 12.39 -0.95
C ALA A 24 -13.53 11.61 -2.22
N ALA A 25 -13.32 10.30 -2.21
CA ALA A 25 -13.52 9.43 -3.39
C ALA A 25 -15.00 9.23 -3.76
N ALA A 26 -15.92 9.57 -2.85
CA ALA A 26 -17.37 9.61 -3.14
C ALA A 26 -17.90 8.32 -3.76
N GLY A 27 -17.53 7.15 -3.20
CA GLY A 27 -18.00 5.85 -3.67
C GLY A 27 -17.10 5.17 -4.68
N SER A 28 -16.03 5.80 -5.16
CA SER A 28 -15.02 5.14 -5.99
C SER A 28 -14.25 4.12 -5.17
N ARG A 29 -13.81 3.04 -5.83
CA ARG A 29 -12.93 2.09 -5.17
C ARG A 29 -11.56 2.72 -4.94
N VAL A 30 -10.92 2.36 -3.82
CA VAL A 30 -9.58 2.80 -3.47
C VAL A 30 -8.65 1.59 -3.49
N LEU A 31 -7.64 1.64 -4.37
CA LEU A 31 -6.58 0.63 -4.46
C LEU A 31 -5.31 1.21 -3.85
N VAL A 32 -4.68 0.48 -2.95
CA VAL A 32 -3.47 0.94 -2.26
C VAL A 32 -2.27 0.11 -2.68
N VAL A 33 -1.15 0.79 -2.98
CA VAL A 33 0.17 0.17 -3.09
C VAL A 33 0.95 0.64 -1.86
N PHE A 34 1.19 -0.25 -0.92
CA PHE A 34 1.82 0.08 0.35
C PHE A 34 3.23 -0.49 0.44
N GLN A 35 4.20 0.36 0.74
CA GLN A 35 5.57 -0.06 1.04
C GLN A 35 5.84 0.16 2.54
N PRO A 36 5.96 -0.93 3.32
CA PRO A 36 6.35 -0.79 4.72
C PRO A 36 7.74 -0.16 4.84
N HIS A 37 7.92 0.70 5.82
CA HIS A 37 9.19 1.38 6.06
C HIS A 37 9.79 0.88 7.38
N LEU A 38 10.98 0.31 7.32
CA LEU A 38 11.76 -0.24 8.42
C LEU A 38 11.28 -1.59 8.93
N PHE A 39 12.23 -2.49 9.15
CA PHE A 39 11.96 -3.79 9.78
C PHE A 39 11.48 -3.62 11.22
N SER A 40 12.09 -2.72 11.99
CA SER A 40 11.71 -2.47 13.38
C SER A 40 10.28 -1.99 13.51
N ARG A 41 9.84 -1.08 12.64
CA ARG A 41 8.46 -0.58 12.66
C ARG A 41 7.47 -1.67 12.26
N THR A 42 7.81 -2.48 11.26
CA THR A 42 6.96 -3.58 10.83
C THR A 42 6.82 -4.63 11.93
N GLN A 43 7.91 -4.94 12.63
CA GLN A 43 7.88 -5.89 13.75
C GLN A 43 6.96 -5.39 14.86
N GLU A 44 7.01 -4.10 15.18
CA GLU A 44 6.24 -3.50 16.27
C GLU A 44 4.78 -3.24 15.87
N LEU A 45 4.54 -2.73 14.66
CA LEU A 45 3.25 -2.16 14.25
C LEU A 45 2.62 -2.85 13.04
N GLY A 46 3.17 -3.97 12.59
CA GLY A 46 2.68 -4.65 11.38
C GLY A 46 1.21 -5.06 11.46
N THR A 47 0.75 -5.48 12.63
CA THR A 47 -0.65 -5.85 12.84
C THR A 47 -1.57 -4.66 12.61
N GLU A 48 -1.25 -3.51 13.21
CA GLU A 48 -2.02 -2.30 13.08
C GLU A 48 -1.98 -1.74 11.65
N MET A 49 -0.84 -1.86 10.97
CA MET A 49 -0.73 -1.49 9.55
C MET A 49 -1.66 -2.33 8.69
N GLY A 50 -1.70 -3.64 8.94
CA GLY A 50 -2.60 -4.54 8.21
C GLY A 50 -4.07 -4.19 8.46
N GLN A 51 -4.42 -3.88 9.70
CA GLN A 51 -5.77 -3.46 10.03
C GLN A 51 -6.17 -2.16 9.33
N ALA A 52 -5.23 -1.22 9.20
CA ALA A 52 -5.47 0.03 8.47
C ALA A 52 -5.77 -0.23 7.00
N LEU A 53 -5.08 -1.19 6.38
CA LEU A 53 -5.30 -1.53 4.96
C LEU A 53 -6.71 -2.08 4.71
N ALA A 54 -7.40 -2.58 5.72
CA ALA A 54 -8.79 -3.02 5.57
C ALA A 54 -9.75 -1.87 5.19
N LEU A 55 -9.32 -0.63 5.34
CA LEU A 55 -10.09 0.54 4.89
C LEU A 55 -10.05 0.72 3.37
N ALA A 56 -9.11 0.10 2.68
CA ALA A 56 -9.04 0.14 1.22
C ALA A 56 -9.89 -0.99 0.61
N ASP A 57 -10.28 -0.84 -0.65
CA ASP A 57 -11.02 -1.88 -1.37
C ASP A 57 -10.10 -3.03 -1.76
N ALA A 58 -8.86 -2.73 -2.12
CA ALA A 58 -7.83 -3.73 -2.38
C ALA A 58 -6.46 -3.10 -2.15
N SER A 59 -5.48 -3.93 -1.80
CA SER A 59 -4.13 -3.48 -1.51
C SER A 59 -3.09 -4.43 -2.08
N VAL A 60 -1.96 -3.86 -2.50
CA VAL A 60 -0.75 -4.59 -2.86
C VAL A 60 0.34 -4.14 -1.89
N VAL A 61 0.95 -5.07 -1.20
CA VAL A 61 1.99 -4.78 -0.20
C VAL A 61 3.35 -5.19 -0.76
N LEU A 62 4.26 -4.23 -0.80
CA LEU A 62 5.62 -4.43 -1.27
C LEU A 62 6.50 -4.96 -0.13
N ASP A 63 7.73 -5.36 -0.47
CA ASP A 63 8.73 -5.72 0.54
C ASP A 63 9.07 -4.50 1.39
N ILE A 64 9.56 -4.76 2.61
CA ILE A 64 9.94 -3.71 3.53
C ILE A 64 11.09 -2.88 2.95
N TYR A 65 10.94 -1.56 2.98
CA TYR A 65 12.01 -0.62 2.64
C TYR A 65 12.94 -0.49 3.87
N PRO A 66 14.19 -1.00 3.77
CA PRO A 66 15.03 -1.12 4.95
C PRO A 66 15.65 0.20 5.42
N ALA A 67 15.76 1.20 4.54
CA ALA A 67 16.51 2.42 4.79
C ALA A 67 17.95 2.06 5.21
N ARG A 68 18.31 2.29 6.49
CA ARG A 68 19.64 1.96 7.00
C ARG A 68 19.64 0.76 7.94
N GLU A 69 18.51 0.09 8.07
CA GLU A 69 18.42 -1.07 8.95
C GLU A 69 18.95 -2.33 8.27
N ASP A 70 19.50 -3.23 9.06
CA ASP A 70 19.75 -4.59 8.64
C ASP A 70 18.45 -5.39 8.72
N PRO A 71 18.26 -6.40 7.83
CA PRO A 71 17.11 -7.28 7.95
C PRO A 71 17.03 -7.95 9.32
N VAL A 72 15.80 -8.07 9.83
CA VAL A 72 15.53 -8.79 11.09
C VAL A 72 14.97 -10.16 10.72
N PRO A 73 15.59 -11.27 11.16
CA PRO A 73 15.11 -12.61 10.84
C PRO A 73 13.63 -12.78 11.20
N GLY A 74 12.86 -13.32 10.27
CA GLY A 74 11.43 -13.57 10.45
C GLY A 74 10.53 -12.35 10.28
N VAL A 75 11.07 -11.16 10.05
CA VAL A 75 10.29 -9.94 9.86
C VAL A 75 10.22 -9.63 8.36
N THR A 76 9.03 -9.78 7.80
CA THR A 76 8.75 -9.47 6.40
C THR A 76 7.38 -8.78 6.31
N SER A 77 7.01 -8.32 5.13
CA SER A 77 5.69 -7.75 4.90
C SER A 77 4.56 -8.76 5.10
N ALA A 78 4.85 -10.05 5.22
CA ALA A 78 3.85 -11.07 5.53
C ALA A 78 3.13 -10.78 6.86
N LEU A 79 3.80 -10.16 7.82
CA LEU A 79 3.16 -9.76 9.08
C LEU A 79 1.97 -8.82 8.83
N ILE A 80 2.15 -7.90 7.89
CA ILE A 80 1.10 -6.93 7.53
C ILE A 80 0.01 -7.62 6.72
N ILE A 81 0.40 -8.44 5.74
CA ILE A 81 -0.53 -9.15 4.86
C ILE A 81 -1.43 -10.08 5.67
N ASP A 82 -0.86 -10.85 6.59
CA ASP A 82 -1.61 -11.78 7.43
C ASP A 82 -2.63 -11.04 8.30
N ALA A 83 -2.22 -9.92 8.90
CA ALA A 83 -3.11 -9.10 9.72
C ALA A 83 -4.23 -8.47 8.88
N ALA A 84 -3.92 -8.02 7.67
CA ALA A 84 -4.90 -7.44 6.76
C ALA A 84 -5.94 -8.49 6.34
N GLN A 85 -5.49 -9.69 6.00
CA GLN A 85 -6.38 -10.80 5.65
C GLN A 85 -7.28 -11.19 6.83
N ALA A 86 -6.73 -11.23 8.03
CA ALA A 86 -7.50 -11.51 9.24
C ALA A 86 -8.57 -10.44 9.50
N ALA A 87 -8.35 -9.21 9.05
CA ALA A 87 -9.30 -8.12 9.15
C ALA A 87 -10.30 -8.09 7.97
N GLY A 88 -10.24 -9.06 7.08
CA GLY A 88 -11.15 -9.17 5.93
C GLY A 88 -10.72 -8.37 4.70
N ALA A 89 -9.50 -7.86 4.67
CA ALA A 89 -9.00 -7.07 3.54
C ALA A 89 -8.68 -7.97 2.33
N ASP A 90 -8.89 -7.40 1.13
CA ASP A 90 -8.38 -7.98 -0.10
C ASP A 90 -6.95 -7.46 -0.28
N VAL A 91 -5.97 -8.31 -0.05
CA VAL A 91 -4.56 -7.91 -0.03
C VAL A 91 -3.70 -8.98 -0.69
N ARG A 92 -2.70 -8.53 -1.45
CA ARG A 92 -1.70 -9.42 -2.06
C ARG A 92 -0.30 -8.84 -1.88
N SER A 93 0.71 -9.69 -2.00
CA SER A 93 2.10 -9.26 -2.00
C SER A 93 2.63 -9.09 -3.42
N GLU A 94 3.60 -8.18 -3.59
CA GLU A 94 4.39 -8.08 -4.81
C GLU A 94 5.83 -7.73 -4.41
N HIS A 95 6.77 -8.59 -4.78
CA HIS A 95 8.18 -8.41 -4.43
C HIS A 95 8.93 -7.57 -5.46
N ASP A 96 8.39 -7.43 -6.68
CA ASP A 96 9.03 -6.71 -7.78
C ASP A 96 8.33 -5.38 -8.02
N MET A 97 8.98 -4.28 -7.63
CA MET A 97 8.42 -2.95 -7.84
C MET A 97 8.18 -2.65 -9.32
N ALA A 98 9.01 -3.20 -10.21
CA ALA A 98 8.85 -2.97 -11.65
C ALA A 98 7.58 -3.61 -12.20
N ALA A 99 7.01 -4.60 -11.51
CA ALA A 99 5.76 -5.25 -11.91
C ALA A 99 4.51 -4.46 -11.50
N ILE A 100 4.63 -3.52 -10.57
CA ILE A 100 3.48 -2.82 -9.97
C ILE A 100 2.59 -2.14 -11.02
N PRO A 101 3.11 -1.38 -12.00
CA PRO A 101 2.23 -0.77 -13.00
C PRO A 101 1.32 -1.78 -13.69
N ASP A 102 1.85 -2.93 -14.08
CA ASP A 102 1.06 -3.99 -14.73
C ASP A 102 0.09 -4.66 -13.75
N VAL A 103 0.51 -4.89 -12.51
CA VAL A 103 -0.34 -5.46 -11.47
C VAL A 103 -1.56 -4.57 -11.23
N ILE A 104 -1.32 -3.28 -11.06
CA ILE A 104 -2.40 -2.31 -10.82
C ILE A 104 -3.29 -2.20 -12.05
N ALA A 105 -2.73 -2.18 -13.26
CA ALA A 105 -3.52 -2.13 -14.49
C ALA A 105 -4.47 -3.33 -14.60
N GLY A 106 -4.03 -4.50 -14.12
CA GLY A 106 -4.87 -5.71 -14.10
C GLY A 106 -5.96 -5.68 -13.04
N MET A 107 -5.80 -4.90 -11.98
CA MET A 107 -6.77 -4.78 -10.89
C MET A 107 -7.73 -3.60 -11.08
N ALA A 108 -7.27 -2.52 -11.67
CA ALA A 108 -7.99 -1.26 -11.70
C ALA A 108 -9.18 -1.31 -12.66
N ARG A 109 -10.22 -0.58 -12.28
CA ARG A 109 -11.44 -0.37 -13.08
C ARG A 109 -11.63 1.12 -13.28
N SER A 110 -12.40 1.46 -14.30
CA SER A 110 -12.74 2.86 -14.58
C SER A 110 -13.31 3.53 -13.32
N GLY A 111 -12.80 4.71 -13.00
CA GLY A 111 -13.24 5.47 -11.83
C GLY A 111 -12.50 5.16 -10.54
N ASP A 112 -11.62 4.15 -10.52
CA ASP A 112 -10.86 3.82 -9.32
C ASP A 112 -9.84 4.91 -8.97
N LEU A 113 -9.56 5.02 -7.67
CA LEU A 113 -8.48 5.85 -7.17
C LEU A 113 -7.34 4.93 -6.72
N VAL A 114 -6.14 5.20 -7.19
CA VAL A 114 -4.93 4.45 -6.79
C VAL A 114 -4.11 5.33 -5.86
N LEU A 115 -3.74 4.76 -4.71
CA LEU A 115 -2.97 5.45 -3.70
C LEU A 115 -1.65 4.71 -3.49
N THR A 116 -0.52 5.37 -3.78
CA THR A 116 0.79 4.88 -3.35
C THR A 116 1.06 5.41 -1.95
N MET A 117 1.47 4.53 -1.04
CA MET A 117 1.60 4.87 0.37
C MET A 117 2.91 4.35 0.94
N GLY A 118 3.68 5.23 1.55
CA GLY A 118 4.95 4.89 2.20
C GLY A 118 5.94 6.02 2.18
N ALA A 119 7.02 5.86 2.95
CA ALA A 119 8.07 6.86 3.10
C ALA A 119 9.32 6.54 2.25
N GLY A 120 9.33 5.42 1.54
CA GLY A 120 10.46 4.99 0.71
C GLY A 120 10.27 5.33 -0.76
N ASP A 121 10.83 4.51 -1.63
CA ASP A 121 10.84 4.74 -3.07
C ASP A 121 9.51 4.40 -3.76
N VAL A 122 8.50 3.97 -3.02
CA VAL A 122 7.16 3.71 -3.54
C VAL A 122 6.57 4.96 -4.23
N THR A 123 6.96 6.15 -3.80
CA THR A 123 6.49 7.40 -4.38
C THR A 123 6.86 7.51 -5.87
N ASP A 124 7.94 6.85 -6.30
CA ASP A 124 8.37 6.86 -7.70
C ASP A 124 7.43 6.06 -8.60
N LEU A 125 6.59 5.21 -8.03
CA LEU A 125 5.65 4.39 -8.79
C LEU A 125 4.43 5.17 -9.29
N GLY A 126 4.07 6.26 -8.65
CA GLY A 126 2.88 7.03 -9.01
C GLY A 126 2.85 7.41 -10.49
N PRO A 127 3.87 8.11 -11.01
CA PRO A 127 3.91 8.47 -12.44
C PRO A 127 3.92 7.24 -13.36
N LYS A 128 4.59 6.17 -12.96
CA LYS A 128 4.67 4.94 -13.76
C LYS A 128 3.33 4.22 -13.85
N ILE A 129 2.59 4.19 -12.73
CA ILE A 129 1.24 3.63 -12.68
C ILE A 129 0.32 4.46 -13.58
N LEU A 130 0.36 5.77 -13.43
CA LEU A 130 -0.48 6.68 -14.22
C LEU A 130 -0.23 6.52 -15.71
N ALA A 131 1.04 6.47 -16.12
CA ALA A 131 1.40 6.27 -17.53
C ALA A 131 0.87 4.93 -18.06
N ARG A 132 0.94 3.87 -17.25
CA ARG A 132 0.46 2.55 -17.66
C ARG A 132 -1.08 2.53 -17.80
N LEU A 133 -1.79 3.23 -16.91
CA LEU A 133 -3.26 3.27 -16.94
C LEU A 133 -3.77 4.12 -18.12
N GLU A 134 -3.02 5.14 -18.51
CA GLU A 134 -3.35 6.00 -19.65
C GLU A 134 -2.95 5.40 -21.00
N GLY A 135 -1.94 4.56 -20.97
CA GLY A 135 -1.45 3.85 -22.15
C GLY A 135 -2.17 2.55 -22.39
#